data_51a5fad97f617e61653785457951af08
#
_entry.id   51a5fad97f617e61653785457951af08
#
_cell.length_a   1.000
_cell.length_b   1.000
_cell.length_c   1.000
_cell.angle_alpha   90.00
_cell.angle_beta   90.00
_cell.angle_gamma   90.00
#
_symmetry.space_group_name_H-M   'P 1'
#
loop_
_entity.id
_entity.type
_entity.pdbx_description
1 polymer ?
#
loop_
_entity_poly.entity_id
_entity_poly.type
_entity_poly.pdbx_seq_one_letter_code
_entity_poly.pdbx_strand_id
1 'polypeptide(L)'
;MKQTIYNQSGAKVDYEIPYEEVGNIKFHNVGRVIDKRIKSFYTKEPKTLEWINSFEPNSMVVDIGANIGVYSLYAGKLGHKVYAFEPQALNFAELYTNIYLNKLSNNIMGYNIALNNKNSIEYLSLLSMVPGQSHNDFALDIENQLKQGCVGFTLDHLVNTKVIPQPKYLKIDVDGLEKSVVEGSIETIKNCKSVLIELTENKNEKETLTMIESCGFKLDDSMTYKLSKTETNYILRSNI
;
A
#
# COMPACT_ATOMS: atom_id res chain seq x y z
N MET A 1 -2.82 20.99 11.02
CA MET A 1 -2.38 21.95 9.97
C MET A 1 -3.54 22.85 9.63
N LYS A 2 -3.34 24.16 9.64
CA LYS A 2 -4.38 25.13 9.29
C LYS A 2 -4.38 25.36 7.78
N GLN A 3 -5.57 25.28 7.17
CA GLN A 3 -5.82 25.63 5.78
C GLN A 3 -6.89 26.73 5.76
N THR A 4 -6.61 27.83 5.08
CA THR A 4 -7.62 28.85 4.83
C THR A 4 -8.37 28.51 3.56
N ILE A 5 -9.68 28.40 3.65
CA ILE A 5 -10.58 28.29 2.51
C ILE A 5 -11.53 29.49 2.50
N TYR A 6 -12.09 29.79 1.34
CA TYR A 6 -13.13 30.81 1.21
C TYR A 6 -14.47 30.13 0.94
N ASN A 7 -15.48 30.47 1.71
CA ASN A 7 -16.83 29.98 1.47
C ASN A 7 -17.48 30.68 0.26
N GLN A 8 -18.68 30.26 -0.10
CA GLN A 8 -19.42 30.83 -1.24
C GLN A 8 -19.68 32.33 -1.15
N SER A 9 -19.72 32.91 0.05
CA SER A 9 -19.83 34.35 0.27
C SER A 9 -18.49 35.10 0.24
N GLY A 10 -17.37 34.40 -0.02
CA GLY A 10 -16.04 34.98 0.00
C GLY A 10 -15.46 35.16 1.41
N ALA A 11 -16.16 34.70 2.45
CA ALA A 11 -15.62 34.76 3.80
C ALA A 11 -14.54 33.74 4.03
N LYS A 12 -13.45 34.18 4.70
CA LYS A 12 -12.34 33.34 5.12
C LYS A 12 -12.80 32.34 6.19
N VAL A 13 -12.55 31.06 5.95
CA VAL A 13 -12.79 29.96 6.89
C VAL A 13 -11.48 29.23 7.13
N ASP A 14 -11.05 29.19 8.37
CA ASP A 14 -9.88 28.43 8.76
C ASP A 14 -10.32 27.00 9.09
N TYR A 15 -9.81 26.04 8.32
CA TYR A 15 -10.00 24.61 8.53
C TYR A 15 -8.72 24.01 9.10
N GLU A 16 -8.83 23.32 10.23
CA GLU A 16 -7.71 22.65 10.86
C GLU A 16 -7.87 21.12 10.75
N ILE A 17 -6.91 20.46 10.10
CA ILE A 17 -6.86 19.01 10.04
C ILE A 17 -6.20 18.52 11.34
N PRO A 18 -6.92 17.80 12.23
CA PRO A 18 -6.32 17.21 13.42
C PRO A 18 -5.34 16.12 13.03
N TYR A 19 -4.24 16.00 13.76
CA TYR A 19 -3.27 14.94 13.51
C TYR A 19 -2.55 14.52 14.79
N GLU A 20 -2.05 13.29 14.80
CA GLU A 20 -1.05 12.78 15.73
C GLU A 20 0.28 12.61 15.02
N GLU A 21 1.39 12.77 15.76
CA GLU A 21 2.74 12.67 15.22
C GLU A 21 3.48 11.52 15.88
N VAL A 22 4.05 10.63 15.06
CA VAL A 22 4.89 9.52 15.50
C VAL A 22 6.24 9.60 14.79
N GLY A 23 7.31 9.82 15.58
CA GLY A 23 8.60 10.21 15.00
C GLY A 23 8.47 11.56 14.29
N ASN A 24 8.68 11.57 12.97
CA ASN A 24 8.56 12.76 12.12
C ASN A 24 7.39 12.65 11.13
N ILE A 25 6.45 11.72 11.35
CA ILE A 25 5.30 11.47 10.47
C ILE A 25 4.02 11.88 11.17
N LYS A 26 3.20 12.65 10.45
CA LYS A 26 1.88 13.11 10.89
C LYS A 26 0.81 12.24 10.27
N PHE A 27 -0.13 11.79 11.10
CA PHE A 27 -1.29 11.01 10.68
C PHE A 27 -2.57 11.71 11.09
N HIS A 28 -3.50 11.86 10.16
CA HIS A 28 -4.87 12.25 10.47
C HIS A 28 -5.52 11.15 11.30
N ASN A 29 -5.93 11.47 12.53
CA ASN A 29 -6.54 10.48 13.43
C ASN A 29 -8.04 10.75 13.55
N VAL A 30 -8.82 9.93 12.87
CA VAL A 30 -10.30 10.03 12.86
C VAL A 30 -10.99 8.85 13.55
N GLY A 31 -10.27 8.05 14.32
CA GLY A 31 -10.90 6.98 15.07
C GLY A 31 -9.99 5.84 15.51
N ARG A 32 -10.60 4.90 16.25
CA ARG A 32 -9.86 3.84 16.99
C ARG A 32 -8.99 2.93 16.11
N VAL A 33 -9.38 2.69 14.87
CA VAL A 33 -8.60 1.83 13.96
C VAL A 33 -7.32 2.54 13.54
N ILE A 34 -7.43 3.80 13.13
CA ILE A 34 -6.26 4.62 12.77
C ILE A 34 -5.37 4.84 14.00
N ASP A 35 -5.96 5.15 15.16
CA ASP A 35 -5.21 5.29 16.43
C ASP A 35 -4.36 4.05 16.75
N LYS A 36 -4.89 2.84 16.55
CA LYS A 36 -4.12 1.60 16.72
C LYS A 36 -2.95 1.51 15.73
N ARG A 37 -3.16 1.85 14.46
CA ARG A 37 -2.10 1.85 13.43
C ARG A 37 -0.99 2.84 13.77
N ILE A 38 -1.35 4.03 14.23
CA ILE A 38 -0.39 5.05 14.66
C ILE A 38 0.44 4.55 15.84
N LYS A 39 -0.22 4.07 16.90
CA LYS A 39 0.44 3.59 18.13
C LYS A 39 1.35 2.37 17.90
N SER A 40 1.00 1.51 16.94
CA SER A 40 1.79 0.32 16.60
C SER A 40 2.81 0.55 15.47
N PHE A 41 2.97 1.76 14.97
CA PHE A 41 3.79 2.08 13.79
C PHE A 41 5.19 1.43 13.81
N TYR A 42 5.93 1.57 14.91
CA TYR A 42 7.28 1.01 15.03
C TYR A 42 7.32 -0.44 15.53
N THR A 43 6.19 -0.98 16.01
CA THR A 43 6.16 -2.28 16.71
C THR A 43 5.40 -3.37 15.99
N LYS A 44 4.46 -3.02 15.10
CA LYS A 44 3.69 -4.03 14.35
C LYS A 44 4.58 -4.77 13.36
N GLU A 45 5.33 -4.03 12.56
CA GLU A 45 6.13 -4.58 11.48
C GLU A 45 7.54 -3.95 11.41
N PRO A 46 8.39 -4.17 12.43
CA PRO A 46 9.70 -3.54 12.50
C PRO A 46 10.62 -3.93 11.34
N LYS A 47 10.51 -5.16 10.83
CA LYS A 47 11.30 -5.62 9.69
C LYS A 47 10.87 -5.00 8.36
N THR A 48 9.60 -4.61 8.21
CA THR A 48 9.17 -3.81 7.05
C THR A 48 9.87 -2.45 7.05
N LEU A 49 10.00 -1.80 8.21
CA LEU A 49 10.74 -0.54 8.31
C LEU A 49 12.24 -0.73 8.07
N GLU A 50 12.82 -1.82 8.59
CA GLU A 50 14.22 -2.20 8.34
C GLU A 50 14.46 -2.46 6.84
N TRP A 51 13.55 -3.16 6.16
CA TRP A 51 13.58 -3.38 4.72
C TRP A 51 13.55 -2.06 3.95
N ILE A 52 12.66 -1.12 4.28
CA ILE A 52 12.60 0.20 3.65
C ILE A 52 13.89 0.99 3.91
N ASN A 53 14.47 0.90 5.11
CA ASN A 53 15.75 1.55 5.44
C ASN A 53 16.93 0.99 4.62
N SER A 54 16.82 -0.24 4.11
CA SER A 54 17.86 -0.87 3.28
C SER A 54 17.83 -0.42 1.80
N PHE A 55 16.87 0.40 1.39
CA PHE A 55 16.72 0.84 0.02
C PHE A 55 17.86 1.77 -0.43
N GLU A 56 18.23 1.65 -1.68
CA GLU A 56 19.13 2.64 -2.28
C GLU A 56 18.52 4.05 -2.25
N PRO A 57 19.32 5.10 -2.03
CA PRO A 57 18.83 6.47 -2.00
C PRO A 57 18.00 6.84 -3.25
N ASN A 58 16.94 7.64 -3.07
CA ASN A 58 16.08 8.13 -4.15
C ASN A 58 15.45 7.04 -5.02
N SER A 59 15.19 5.88 -4.45
CA SER A 59 14.61 4.75 -5.18
C SER A 59 13.14 4.94 -5.49
N MET A 60 12.70 4.21 -6.53
CA MET A 60 11.29 4.08 -6.89
C MET A 60 10.69 2.87 -6.15
N VAL A 61 9.60 3.13 -5.43
CA VAL A 61 8.89 2.15 -4.60
C VAL A 61 7.44 2.08 -5.07
N VAL A 62 6.89 0.88 -5.15
CA VAL A 62 5.45 0.65 -5.30
C VAL A 62 4.93 0.01 -4.02
N ASP A 63 3.86 0.59 -3.45
CA ASP A 63 3.16 0.11 -2.26
C ASP A 63 1.72 -0.26 -2.64
N ILE A 64 1.44 -1.56 -2.72
CA ILE A 64 0.14 -2.12 -3.11
C ILE A 64 -0.62 -2.53 -1.85
N GLY A 65 -1.83 -1.99 -1.68
CA GLY A 65 -2.59 -2.07 -0.44
C GLY A 65 -2.10 -1.04 0.58
N ALA A 66 -1.85 0.20 0.11
CA ALA A 66 -1.23 1.23 0.95
C ALA A 66 -2.06 1.63 2.17
N ASN A 67 -3.37 1.34 2.20
CA ASN A 67 -4.29 1.71 3.26
C ASN A 67 -4.20 3.23 3.55
N ILE A 68 -3.97 3.66 4.78
CA ILE A 68 -3.78 5.07 5.15
C ILE A 68 -2.37 5.60 4.87
N GLY A 69 -1.51 4.81 4.23
CA GLY A 69 -0.18 5.19 3.77
C GLY A 69 0.97 5.03 4.76
N VAL A 70 0.85 4.17 5.76
CA VAL A 70 1.86 4.00 6.83
C VAL A 70 3.28 3.84 6.26
N TYR A 71 3.49 2.87 5.37
CA TYR A 71 4.80 2.58 4.79
C TYR A 71 5.17 3.51 3.64
N SER A 72 4.18 3.94 2.86
CA SER A 72 4.35 4.97 1.83
C SER A 72 4.90 6.27 2.40
N LEU A 73 4.34 6.75 3.54
CA LEU A 73 4.80 7.96 4.22
C LEU A 73 6.22 7.79 4.76
N TYR A 74 6.52 6.63 5.36
CA TYR A 74 7.85 6.34 5.86
C TYR A 74 8.90 6.37 4.74
N ALA A 75 8.66 5.66 3.64
CA ALA A 75 9.54 5.67 2.47
C ALA A 75 9.67 7.08 1.86
N GLY A 76 8.57 7.83 1.76
CA GLY A 76 8.57 9.21 1.28
C GLY A 76 9.39 10.16 2.16
N LYS A 77 9.36 9.99 3.49
CA LYS A 77 10.20 10.76 4.44
C LYS A 77 11.69 10.47 4.30
N LEU A 78 12.05 9.27 3.86
CA LEU A 78 13.43 8.90 3.54
C LEU A 78 13.88 9.39 2.16
N GLY A 79 13.01 10.11 1.42
CA GLY A 79 13.35 10.71 0.12
C GLY A 79 13.03 9.82 -1.09
N HIS A 80 12.42 8.66 -0.89
CA HIS A 80 12.02 7.78 -1.99
C HIS A 80 10.84 8.34 -2.78
N LYS A 81 10.71 7.92 -4.05
CA LYS A 81 9.53 8.16 -4.87
C LYS A 81 8.60 6.97 -4.73
N VAL A 82 7.39 7.21 -4.26
CA VAL A 82 6.42 6.15 -3.95
C VAL A 82 5.19 6.27 -4.84
N TYR A 83 4.77 5.15 -5.41
CA TYR A 83 3.49 4.99 -6.08
C TYR A 83 2.63 4.05 -5.23
N ALA A 84 1.63 4.63 -4.57
CA ALA A 84 0.79 3.97 -3.57
C ALA A 84 -0.58 3.64 -4.17
N PHE A 85 -1.01 2.38 -4.06
CA PHE A 85 -2.27 1.88 -4.58
C PHE A 85 -3.18 1.46 -3.44
N GLU A 86 -4.35 2.10 -3.36
CA GLU A 86 -5.36 1.80 -2.33
C GLU A 86 -6.76 1.93 -2.96
N PRO A 87 -7.47 0.81 -3.16
CA PRO A 87 -8.76 0.82 -3.83
C PRO A 87 -9.91 1.33 -2.96
N GLN A 88 -9.86 1.17 -1.63
CA GLN A 88 -10.95 1.56 -0.74
C GLN A 88 -10.98 3.08 -0.56
N ALA A 89 -12.12 3.71 -0.89
CA ALA A 89 -12.23 5.16 -1.01
C ALA A 89 -11.89 5.93 0.28
N LEU A 90 -12.31 5.44 1.46
CA LEU A 90 -12.01 6.12 2.72
C LEU A 90 -10.54 5.96 3.12
N ASN A 91 -9.94 4.79 2.92
CA ASN A 91 -8.51 4.59 3.15
C ASN A 91 -7.69 5.48 2.23
N PHE A 92 -8.08 5.56 0.95
CA PHE A 92 -7.43 6.44 -0.01
C PHE A 92 -7.56 7.94 0.36
N ALA A 93 -8.71 8.37 0.85
CA ALA A 93 -8.89 9.73 1.34
C ALA A 93 -7.95 10.03 2.53
N GLU A 94 -7.80 9.07 3.45
CA GLU A 94 -6.85 9.18 4.56
C GLU A 94 -5.39 9.18 4.08
N LEU A 95 -5.03 8.33 3.13
CA LEU A 95 -3.72 8.33 2.49
C LEU A 95 -3.37 9.73 1.95
N TYR A 96 -4.29 10.36 1.20
CA TYR A 96 -4.06 11.70 0.64
C TYR A 96 -4.00 12.78 1.72
N THR A 97 -4.84 12.70 2.74
CA THR A 97 -4.77 13.60 3.90
C THR A 97 -3.42 13.49 4.60
N ASN A 98 -2.91 12.29 4.77
CA ASN A 98 -1.61 12.04 5.37
C ASN A 98 -0.45 12.52 4.48
N ILE A 99 -0.50 12.32 3.16
CA ILE A 99 0.47 12.88 2.21
C ILE A 99 0.53 14.40 2.34
N TYR A 100 -0.64 15.05 2.37
CA TYR A 100 -0.76 16.51 2.52
C TYR A 100 -0.18 17.01 3.85
N LEU A 101 -0.55 16.40 4.98
CA LEU A 101 -0.06 16.75 6.32
C LEU A 101 1.48 16.69 6.42
N ASN A 102 2.08 15.75 5.70
CA ASN A 102 3.52 15.53 5.69
C ASN A 102 4.27 16.31 4.60
N LYS A 103 3.57 17.05 3.72
CA LYS A 103 4.13 17.78 2.57
C LYS A 103 4.89 16.86 1.60
N LEU A 104 4.37 15.64 1.39
CA LEU A 104 5.01 14.61 0.58
C LEU A 104 4.43 14.46 -0.83
N SER A 105 3.62 15.40 -1.31
CA SER A 105 3.01 15.35 -2.65
C SER A 105 4.02 15.28 -3.80
N ASN A 106 5.25 15.72 -3.60
CA ASN A 106 6.33 15.57 -4.58
C ASN A 106 7.03 14.21 -4.50
N ASN A 107 6.80 13.43 -3.44
CA ASN A 107 7.43 12.14 -3.21
C ASN A 107 6.46 10.98 -3.39
N ILE A 108 5.19 11.17 -3.07
CA ILE A 108 4.18 10.10 -3.07
C ILE A 108 3.06 10.47 -4.04
N MET A 109 2.77 9.57 -4.97
CA MET A 109 1.60 9.60 -5.84
C MET A 109 0.68 8.44 -5.46
N GLY A 110 -0.54 8.76 -5.01
CA GLY A 110 -1.56 7.77 -4.70
C GLY A 110 -2.49 7.52 -5.88
N TYR A 111 -2.95 6.28 -6.02
CA TYR A 111 -3.95 5.86 -7.02
C TYR A 111 -5.08 5.11 -6.34
N ASN A 112 -6.32 5.58 -6.52
CA ASN A 112 -7.51 4.89 -6.01
C ASN A 112 -7.98 3.81 -7.00
N ILE A 113 -7.16 2.79 -7.16
CA ILE A 113 -7.40 1.63 -8.03
C ILE A 113 -6.92 0.36 -7.34
N ALA A 114 -7.51 -0.78 -7.71
CA ALA A 114 -7.02 -2.10 -7.33
C ALA A 114 -5.94 -2.57 -8.31
N LEU A 115 -4.93 -3.30 -7.82
CA LEU A 115 -4.05 -4.08 -8.68
C LEU A 115 -4.49 -5.54 -8.68
N ASN A 116 -4.44 -6.17 -9.87
CA ASN A 116 -4.96 -7.50 -10.10
C ASN A 116 -4.26 -8.13 -11.33
N ASN A 117 -4.67 -9.34 -11.73
CA ASN A 117 -4.14 -10.04 -12.91
C ASN A 117 -4.79 -9.62 -14.25
N LYS A 118 -5.78 -8.75 -14.23
CA LYS A 118 -6.46 -8.23 -15.44
C LYS A 118 -6.87 -6.78 -15.29
N ASN A 119 -6.98 -6.06 -16.41
CA ASN A 119 -7.58 -4.74 -16.44
C ASN A 119 -9.11 -4.91 -16.50
N SER A 120 -9.83 -4.36 -15.53
CA SER A 120 -11.28 -4.53 -15.41
C SER A 120 -11.94 -3.39 -14.64
N ILE A 121 -13.25 -3.27 -14.80
CA ILE A 121 -14.10 -2.48 -13.91
C ILE A 121 -14.95 -3.47 -13.15
N GLU A 122 -14.80 -3.49 -11.85
CA GLU A 122 -15.43 -4.43 -10.92
C GLU A 122 -15.99 -3.67 -9.70
N TYR A 123 -16.14 -4.36 -8.61
CA TYR A 123 -16.47 -3.74 -7.32
C TYR A 123 -15.57 -4.30 -6.23
N LEU A 124 -15.44 -3.53 -5.18
CA LEU A 124 -14.80 -3.89 -3.92
C LEU A 124 -15.91 -4.17 -2.91
N SER A 125 -15.95 -5.38 -2.36
CA SER A 125 -16.84 -5.72 -1.26
C SER A 125 -16.22 -5.24 0.04
N LEU A 126 -16.92 -4.33 0.74
CA LEU A 126 -16.41 -3.67 1.92
C LEU A 126 -16.96 -4.30 3.19
N LEU A 127 -16.08 -4.75 4.07
CA LEU A 127 -16.45 -5.25 5.40
C LEU A 127 -17.06 -4.14 6.26
N SER A 128 -16.55 -2.92 6.15
CA SER A 128 -17.05 -1.77 6.89
C SER A 128 -16.68 -0.44 6.23
N MET A 129 -17.34 0.64 6.67
CA MET A 129 -17.04 2.01 6.28
C MET A 129 -16.17 2.73 7.32
N VAL A 130 -15.27 2.01 7.99
CA VAL A 130 -14.34 2.57 8.98
C VAL A 130 -12.98 2.80 8.32
N PRO A 131 -12.46 4.04 8.29
CA PRO A 131 -11.15 4.33 7.74
C PRO A 131 -10.04 3.56 8.47
N GLY A 132 -9.05 3.08 7.71
CA GLY A 132 -7.96 2.26 8.22
C GLY A 132 -8.29 0.77 8.35
N GLN A 133 -9.53 0.35 8.08
CA GLN A 133 -9.93 -1.06 8.04
C GLN A 133 -9.27 -1.76 6.86
N SER A 134 -8.96 -3.04 7.03
CA SER A 134 -8.51 -4.00 6.01
C SER A 134 -9.60 -5.07 5.77
N HIS A 135 -9.28 -6.09 4.97
CA HIS A 135 -10.20 -7.17 4.56
C HIS A 135 -11.34 -6.70 3.66
N ASN A 136 -10.96 -6.03 2.56
CA ASN A 136 -11.89 -5.68 1.48
C ASN A 136 -11.61 -6.57 0.26
N ASP A 137 -12.64 -7.22 -0.28
CA ASP A 137 -12.48 -8.20 -1.36
C ASP A 137 -12.82 -7.58 -2.72
N PHE A 138 -11.86 -7.63 -3.66
CA PHE A 138 -12.06 -7.17 -5.02
C PHE A 138 -12.68 -8.27 -5.89
N ALA A 139 -13.74 -7.92 -6.62
CA ALA A 139 -14.48 -8.80 -7.53
C ALA A 139 -15.12 -10.05 -6.87
N LEU A 140 -15.20 -10.10 -5.54
CA LEU A 140 -15.91 -11.17 -4.82
C LEU A 140 -17.28 -10.69 -4.37
N ASP A 141 -18.32 -11.44 -4.76
CA ASP A 141 -19.69 -11.16 -4.31
C ASP A 141 -19.94 -11.79 -2.95
N ILE A 142 -19.76 -10.98 -1.91
CA ILE A 142 -20.03 -11.38 -0.54
C ILE A 142 -21.41 -10.84 -0.15
N GLU A 143 -22.31 -11.76 0.19
CA GLU A 143 -23.67 -11.41 0.56
C GLU A 143 -23.72 -10.45 1.75
N ASN A 144 -24.61 -9.44 1.68
CA ASN A 144 -24.80 -8.41 2.69
C ASN A 144 -23.61 -7.47 2.94
N GLN A 145 -22.58 -7.42 2.08
CA GLN A 145 -21.55 -6.39 2.14
C GLN A 145 -21.87 -5.20 1.24
N LEU A 146 -21.38 -4.03 1.64
CA LEU A 146 -21.45 -2.82 0.82
C LEU A 146 -20.49 -2.98 -0.37
N LYS A 147 -20.95 -2.61 -1.57
CA LYS A 147 -20.14 -2.65 -2.79
C LYS A 147 -19.74 -1.25 -3.21
N GLN A 148 -18.45 -1.05 -3.44
CA GLN A 148 -17.87 0.15 -4.03
C GLN A 148 -17.39 -0.17 -5.43
N GLY A 149 -17.81 0.59 -6.46
CA GLY A 149 -17.25 0.47 -7.81
C GLY A 149 -15.74 0.70 -7.78
N CYS A 150 -14.97 -0.15 -8.46
CA CYS A 150 -13.52 -0.08 -8.47
C CYS A 150 -12.95 -0.42 -9.84
N VAL A 151 -11.94 0.31 -10.26
CA VAL A 151 -11.14 0.02 -11.46
C VAL A 151 -9.94 -0.81 -11.05
N GLY A 152 -9.70 -1.92 -11.75
CA GLY A 152 -8.55 -2.79 -11.57
C GLY A 152 -7.60 -2.72 -12.77
N PHE A 153 -6.29 -2.75 -12.48
CA PHE A 153 -5.23 -2.84 -13.49
C PHE A 153 -4.18 -3.88 -13.11
N THR A 154 -3.45 -4.38 -14.11
CA THR A 154 -2.20 -5.09 -13.84
C THR A 154 -1.08 -4.06 -13.61
N LEU A 155 -0.13 -4.37 -12.73
CA LEU A 155 1.04 -3.51 -12.53
C LEU A 155 1.88 -3.43 -13.82
N ASP A 156 2.01 -4.55 -14.52
CA ASP A 156 2.72 -4.62 -15.80
C ASP A 156 2.12 -3.67 -16.84
N HIS A 157 0.77 -3.55 -16.90
CA HIS A 157 0.13 -2.57 -17.78
C HIS A 157 0.52 -1.13 -17.43
N LEU A 158 0.49 -0.77 -16.15
CA LEU A 158 0.81 0.59 -15.70
C LEU A 158 2.28 0.96 -15.97
N VAL A 159 3.20 0.02 -15.80
CA VAL A 159 4.62 0.20 -16.10
C VAL A 159 4.85 0.28 -17.62
N ASN A 160 4.30 -0.65 -18.39
CA ASN A 160 4.47 -0.71 -19.85
C ASN A 160 3.89 0.51 -20.56
N THR A 161 2.77 1.05 -20.08
CA THR A 161 2.15 2.27 -20.60
C THR A 161 2.76 3.56 -20.04
N LYS A 162 3.78 3.45 -19.19
CA LYS A 162 4.50 4.56 -18.55
C LYS A 162 3.61 5.47 -17.68
N VAL A 163 2.51 4.94 -17.17
CA VAL A 163 1.70 5.62 -16.13
C VAL A 163 2.52 5.74 -14.85
N ILE A 164 3.29 4.70 -14.53
CA ILE A 164 4.32 4.72 -13.50
C ILE A 164 5.65 4.23 -14.07
N PRO A 165 6.79 4.69 -13.56
CA PRO A 165 8.10 4.15 -13.93
C PRO A 165 8.33 2.78 -13.31
N GLN A 166 9.32 2.04 -13.81
CA GLN A 166 9.76 0.76 -13.27
C GLN A 166 10.19 0.90 -11.80
N PRO A 167 9.54 0.22 -10.84
CA PRO A 167 9.95 0.25 -9.45
C PRO A 167 11.23 -0.60 -9.21
N LYS A 168 12.02 -0.20 -8.21
CA LYS A 168 13.09 -1.03 -7.65
C LYS A 168 12.60 -1.91 -6.51
N TYR A 169 11.63 -1.45 -5.76
CA TYR A 169 11.09 -2.12 -4.57
C TYR A 169 9.58 -2.19 -4.67
N LEU A 170 9.04 -3.34 -4.33
CA LEU A 170 7.61 -3.63 -4.43
C LEU A 170 7.11 -4.22 -3.12
N LYS A 171 6.10 -3.56 -2.50
CA LYS A 171 5.34 -4.11 -1.37
C LYS A 171 3.97 -4.54 -1.86
N ILE A 172 3.54 -5.75 -1.47
CA ILE A 172 2.22 -6.34 -1.77
C ILE A 172 1.56 -6.77 -0.47
N ASP A 173 0.41 -6.17 -0.16
CA ASP A 173 -0.33 -6.41 1.08
C ASP A 173 -1.82 -6.07 0.83
N VAL A 174 -2.60 -7.04 0.29
CA VAL A 174 -3.93 -6.80 -0.30
C VAL A 174 -5.04 -7.75 0.21
N ASP A 175 -4.85 -8.36 1.36
CA ASP A 175 -5.87 -9.16 2.06
C ASP A 175 -6.50 -10.29 1.20
N GLY A 176 -5.65 -11.19 0.61
CA GLY A 176 -6.10 -12.42 -0.05
C GLY A 176 -6.06 -12.43 -1.59
N LEU A 177 -5.66 -11.33 -2.21
CA LEU A 177 -5.49 -11.21 -3.67
C LEU A 177 -4.03 -11.20 -4.13
N GLU A 178 -3.08 -11.49 -3.24
CA GLU A 178 -1.64 -11.39 -3.49
C GLU A 178 -1.21 -12.20 -4.70
N LYS A 179 -1.74 -13.42 -4.87
CA LYS A 179 -1.47 -14.26 -6.03
C LYS A 179 -1.88 -13.57 -7.34
N SER A 180 -3.09 -13.01 -7.39
CA SER A 180 -3.57 -12.30 -8.57
C SER A 180 -2.76 -11.04 -8.86
N VAL A 181 -2.33 -10.32 -7.83
CA VAL A 181 -1.42 -9.17 -7.97
C VAL A 181 -0.09 -9.60 -8.55
N VAL A 182 0.51 -10.69 -8.04
CA VAL A 182 1.78 -11.24 -8.56
C VAL A 182 1.62 -11.67 -10.02
N GLU A 183 0.54 -12.39 -10.38
CA GLU A 183 0.23 -12.76 -11.78
C GLU A 183 0.22 -11.55 -12.72
N GLY A 184 -0.34 -10.42 -12.27
CA GLY A 184 -0.41 -9.16 -13.04
C GLY A 184 0.85 -8.29 -12.96
N SER A 185 1.93 -8.78 -12.32
CA SER A 185 3.14 -8.01 -12.03
C SER A 185 4.44 -8.72 -12.46
N ILE A 186 4.35 -9.85 -13.16
CA ILE A 186 5.51 -10.72 -13.45
C ILE A 186 6.63 -9.98 -14.18
N GLU A 187 6.33 -9.20 -15.21
CA GLU A 187 7.36 -8.47 -15.97
C GLU A 187 7.96 -7.33 -15.15
N THR A 188 7.15 -6.69 -14.33
CA THR A 188 7.62 -5.65 -13.42
C THR A 188 8.52 -6.25 -12.33
N ILE A 189 8.13 -7.38 -11.72
CA ILE A 189 8.90 -8.07 -10.67
C ILE A 189 10.28 -8.45 -11.16
N LYS A 190 10.43 -9.02 -12.36
CA LYS A 190 11.73 -9.39 -12.95
C LYS A 190 12.77 -8.26 -12.95
N ASN A 191 12.32 -7.02 -12.92
CA ASN A 191 13.17 -5.83 -12.96
C ASN A 191 13.25 -5.10 -11.59
N CYS A 192 12.68 -5.69 -10.52
CA CYS A 192 12.80 -5.19 -9.16
C CYS A 192 14.07 -5.74 -8.49
N LYS A 193 14.53 -5.05 -7.44
CA LYS A 193 15.62 -5.51 -6.57
C LYS A 193 15.13 -6.33 -5.38
N SER A 194 13.97 -5.98 -4.86
CA SER A 194 13.35 -6.70 -3.74
C SER A 194 11.84 -6.55 -3.74
N VAL A 195 11.18 -7.61 -3.30
CA VAL A 195 9.72 -7.69 -3.09
C VAL A 195 9.47 -8.06 -1.63
N LEU A 196 8.60 -7.30 -0.96
CA LEU A 196 7.97 -7.69 0.28
C LEU A 196 6.52 -8.08 -0.02
N ILE A 197 6.10 -9.25 0.43
CA ILE A 197 4.73 -9.73 0.26
C ILE A 197 4.19 -10.32 1.56
N GLU A 198 3.00 -9.85 1.99
CA GLU A 198 2.26 -10.46 3.08
C GLU A 198 1.42 -11.61 2.51
N LEU A 199 1.57 -12.82 3.06
CA LEU A 199 0.78 -13.98 2.66
C LEU A 199 0.12 -14.63 3.86
N THR A 200 -1.12 -15.04 3.65
CA THR A 200 -1.84 -15.91 4.60
C THR A 200 -1.51 -17.37 4.31
N GLU A 201 -1.26 -18.17 5.36
CA GLU A 201 -1.00 -19.60 5.27
C GLU A 201 -2.22 -20.32 4.65
N ASN A 202 -2.13 -20.58 3.34
CA ASN A 202 -3.15 -21.26 2.55
C ASN A 202 -2.52 -21.90 1.31
N LYS A 203 -3.36 -22.54 0.47
CA LYS A 203 -2.89 -23.21 -0.76
C LYS A 203 -2.17 -22.32 -1.77
N ASN A 204 -2.45 -21.00 -1.76
CA ASN A 204 -1.88 -20.07 -2.73
C ASN A 204 -0.50 -19.56 -2.30
N GLU A 205 -0.15 -19.63 -1.00
CA GLU A 205 1.11 -19.13 -0.46
C GLU A 205 2.33 -19.68 -1.21
N LYS A 206 2.45 -21.01 -1.26
CA LYS A 206 3.57 -21.67 -1.94
C LYS A 206 3.63 -21.36 -3.43
N GLU A 207 2.49 -21.34 -4.10
CA GLU A 207 2.41 -21.02 -5.53
C GLU A 207 2.86 -19.58 -5.79
N THR A 208 2.41 -18.63 -4.96
CA THR A 208 2.77 -17.21 -5.06
C THR A 208 4.27 -17.00 -4.86
N LEU A 209 4.87 -17.63 -3.85
CA LEU A 209 6.31 -17.58 -3.63
C LEU A 209 7.08 -18.17 -4.82
N THR A 210 6.67 -19.34 -5.32
CA THR A 210 7.28 -19.98 -6.49
C THR A 210 7.23 -19.08 -7.74
N MET A 211 6.15 -18.34 -7.94
CA MET A 211 6.05 -17.37 -9.05
C MET A 211 7.09 -16.26 -8.93
N ILE A 212 7.28 -15.68 -7.74
CA ILE A 212 8.29 -14.64 -7.52
C ILE A 212 9.72 -15.23 -7.67
N GLU A 213 9.95 -16.42 -7.14
CA GLU A 213 11.24 -17.12 -7.28
C GLU A 213 11.57 -17.41 -8.74
N SER A 214 10.57 -17.76 -9.58
CA SER A 214 10.74 -17.97 -11.02
C SER A 214 11.15 -16.70 -11.77
N CYS A 215 10.95 -15.53 -11.18
CA CYS A 215 11.43 -14.25 -11.68
C CYS A 215 12.90 -13.97 -11.32
N GLY A 216 13.62 -14.91 -10.70
CA GLY A 216 15.03 -14.77 -10.32
C GLY A 216 15.24 -14.24 -8.90
N PHE A 217 14.27 -14.39 -8.03
CA PHE A 217 14.36 -13.98 -6.63
C PHE A 217 14.67 -15.15 -5.70
N LYS A 218 15.27 -14.83 -4.55
CA LYS A 218 15.45 -15.74 -3.42
C LYS A 218 14.88 -15.16 -2.16
N LEU A 219 14.34 -16.03 -1.33
CA LEU A 219 13.85 -15.67 -0.02
C LEU A 219 14.99 -15.17 0.87
N ASP A 220 14.78 -14.04 1.56
CA ASP A 220 15.65 -13.55 2.61
C ASP A 220 15.09 -14.01 3.97
N ASP A 221 15.51 -15.20 4.41
CA ASP A 221 15.06 -15.82 5.65
C ASP A 221 15.33 -14.93 6.88
N SER A 222 16.40 -14.12 6.83
CA SER A 222 16.76 -13.23 7.95
C SER A 222 15.76 -12.08 8.15
N MET A 223 15.09 -11.70 7.06
CA MET A 223 14.13 -10.60 7.04
C MET A 223 12.67 -11.08 7.02
N THR A 224 12.41 -12.34 6.67
CA THR A 224 11.08 -12.95 6.70
C THR A 224 10.61 -13.13 8.14
N TYR A 225 9.33 -12.81 8.43
CA TYR A 225 8.80 -12.92 9.79
C TYR A 225 7.29 -13.12 9.84
N LYS A 226 6.82 -13.83 10.88
CA LYS A 226 5.40 -14.02 11.16
C LYS A 226 4.78 -12.78 11.81
N LEU A 227 3.66 -12.32 11.27
CA LEU A 227 2.84 -11.26 11.85
C LEU A 227 1.80 -11.81 12.82
N SER A 228 1.22 -12.96 12.48
CA SER A 228 0.22 -13.64 13.27
C SER A 228 0.41 -15.17 13.18
N LYS A 229 -0.57 -15.93 13.65
CA LYS A 229 -0.56 -17.40 13.50
C LYS A 229 -0.64 -17.85 12.04
N THR A 230 -1.27 -17.04 11.20
CA THR A 230 -1.60 -17.37 9.80
C THR A 230 -0.98 -16.43 8.78
N GLU A 231 -0.39 -15.31 9.17
CA GLU A 231 0.14 -14.29 8.27
C GLU A 231 1.66 -14.17 8.41
N THR A 232 2.34 -14.13 7.29
CA THR A 232 3.80 -14.00 7.21
C THR A 232 4.18 -12.95 6.17
N ASN A 233 5.06 -12.04 6.55
CA ASN A 233 5.75 -11.15 5.61
C ASN A 233 6.99 -11.87 5.07
N TYR A 234 6.99 -12.10 3.77
CA TYR A 234 8.11 -12.66 3.01
C TYR A 234 8.87 -11.54 2.32
N ILE A 235 10.18 -11.50 2.52
CA ILE A 235 11.05 -10.59 1.78
C ILE A 235 11.91 -11.42 0.83
N LEU A 236 11.81 -11.11 -0.46
CA LEU A 236 12.57 -11.77 -1.51
C LEU A 236 13.49 -10.75 -2.18
N ARG A 237 14.72 -11.17 -2.50
CA ARG A 237 15.72 -10.32 -3.16
C ARG A 237 16.10 -10.90 -4.50
N SER A 238 16.30 -10.04 -5.48
CA SER A 238 16.82 -10.41 -6.78
C SER A 238 18.25 -10.97 -6.65
N ASN A 239 18.57 -11.97 -7.45
CA ASN A 239 19.92 -12.52 -7.55
C ASN A 239 20.88 -11.66 -8.40
N ILE A 240 20.39 -10.54 -8.95
CA ILE A 240 21.12 -9.65 -9.87
C ILE A 240 21.59 -8.40 -9.11
#